data_b48daae7308613db3e0fb1661015aa9b
#
_entry.id   b48daae7308613db3e0fb1661015aa9b
#
_cell.length_a   1.000
_cell.length_b   1.000
_cell.length_c   1.000
_cell.angle_alpha   90.00
_cell.angle_beta   90.00
_cell.angle_gamma   90.00
#
_symmetry.space_group_name_H-M   'P 1'
#
loop_
_entity.id
_entity.type
_entity.pdbx_description
1 polymer ?
#
loop_
_entity_poly.entity_id
_entity_poly.type
_entity_poly.pdbx_seq_one_letter_code
_entity_poly.pdbx_strand_id
1 'polypeptide(L)'
;MLSDVEIAQSVKPRPITKIAENLGLSAEDLVLYGRDKAKVSLSVMDRIKDNPPGKLILVTAVTPTPAGEGKTTNTVGLGDAFHRLGKKVCIAIREPSLGPCFGIKGGAAGGGHAQVIPMEDINLHFTGDFHAITTAHNLLAAMLDNHLHQGNDLNIDPRTVVWKRVMDMNERALRNVVLGLGGKPNGVPRESGFDITTASEVMATLCLSTCLMDLRERLGRIVVGFDLDGKPVTARHLNAHGAMAAVLKDAMNPNLVQTLEGTPAFVHGGPFGNIAHGCNSLIATQMALHLADYVITESGFGSDLGAEKFFDIKCRAGDLTPAAAIVVTTIRALKLHGGVPRSDLEKPDMLAVERGIGNLVKHCENMKTFGVPFVVCINQFPGDTFEEINYLLLRCDVLGLPAGVSNVWEKGSEGGTEVAEMVLQALEKPSHFRLLYDVRMHIKSKIGLIASEIYGAAGVVYTEEADKKIKQLEELGFGDLPICMAKTQYSLSDNQNLLGRPHGFYITVRDAKVSAGAGFIVASTGSIMTMPGLPKRPAAERIDVDATGRISGLF
;
A
#
# COMPACT_ATOMS: atom_id res chain seq x y z
N MET A 1 -20.16 17.13 15.63
CA MET A 1 -19.39 17.07 14.37
C MET A 1 -19.94 15.88 13.60
N LEU A 2 -20.18 16.02 12.28
CA LEU A 2 -20.64 14.90 11.46
C LEU A 2 -19.55 13.84 11.37
N SER A 3 -19.93 12.56 11.28
CA SER A 3 -19.01 11.45 10.98
C SER A 3 -18.58 11.48 9.51
N ASP A 4 -17.51 10.76 9.16
CA ASP A 4 -16.99 10.71 7.79
C ASP A 4 -18.06 10.19 6.82
N VAL A 5 -18.85 9.18 7.20
CA VAL A 5 -19.95 8.67 6.37
C VAL A 5 -21.08 9.70 6.20
N GLU A 6 -21.42 10.46 7.24
CA GLU A 6 -22.44 11.51 7.16
C GLU A 6 -21.99 12.67 6.25
N ILE A 7 -20.71 13.05 6.31
CA ILE A 7 -20.11 14.04 5.40
C ILE A 7 -20.19 13.53 3.94
N ALA A 8 -19.77 12.30 3.69
CA ALA A 8 -19.82 11.69 2.36
C ALA A 8 -21.26 11.65 1.81
N GLN A 9 -22.24 11.25 2.64
CA GLN A 9 -23.65 11.18 2.27
C GLN A 9 -24.32 12.55 2.08
N SER A 10 -23.74 13.63 2.61
CA SER A 10 -24.26 15.00 2.43
C SER A 10 -23.99 15.57 1.03
N VAL A 11 -23.04 15.00 0.29
CA VAL A 11 -22.64 15.45 -1.05
C VAL A 11 -23.30 14.59 -2.11
N LYS A 12 -23.89 15.22 -3.12
CA LYS A 12 -24.43 14.52 -4.29
C LYS A 12 -23.33 14.35 -5.34
N PRO A 13 -22.86 13.11 -5.63
CA PRO A 13 -21.85 12.88 -6.62
C PRO A 13 -22.24 13.40 -8.01
N ARG A 14 -21.28 13.91 -8.76
CA ARG A 14 -21.44 14.18 -10.19
C ARG A 14 -21.48 12.83 -10.94
N PRO A 15 -22.18 12.74 -12.09
CA PRO A 15 -22.08 11.53 -12.92
C PRO A 15 -20.63 11.22 -13.26
N ILE A 16 -20.23 9.95 -13.11
CA ILE A 16 -18.83 9.53 -13.33
C ILE A 16 -18.34 9.84 -14.75
N THR A 17 -19.25 9.86 -15.73
CA THR A 17 -18.95 10.26 -17.12
C THR A 17 -18.46 11.71 -17.20
N LYS A 18 -19.00 12.63 -16.36
CA LYS A 18 -18.53 14.02 -16.29
C LYS A 18 -17.16 14.14 -15.63
N ILE A 19 -16.85 13.27 -14.68
CA ILE A 19 -15.53 13.20 -14.08
C ILE A 19 -14.51 12.66 -15.09
N ALA A 20 -14.90 11.65 -15.87
CA ALA A 20 -14.08 11.09 -16.94
C ALA A 20 -13.75 12.12 -18.04
N GLU A 21 -14.72 12.95 -18.41
CA GLU A 21 -14.52 14.06 -19.38
C GLU A 21 -13.39 15.04 -18.93
N ASN A 22 -13.23 15.29 -17.63
CA ASN A 22 -12.15 16.12 -17.09
C ASN A 22 -10.75 15.53 -17.36
N LEU A 23 -10.69 14.21 -17.54
CA LEU A 23 -9.46 13.50 -17.92
C LEU A 23 -9.32 13.30 -19.43
N GLY A 24 -10.32 13.73 -20.23
CA GLY A 24 -10.35 13.52 -21.69
C GLY A 24 -10.78 12.09 -22.07
N LEU A 25 -11.48 11.39 -21.19
CA LEU A 25 -12.07 10.09 -21.43
C LEU A 25 -13.50 10.22 -21.96
N SER A 26 -13.89 9.35 -22.89
CA SER A 26 -15.25 9.24 -23.42
C SER A 26 -16.07 8.19 -22.65
N ALA A 27 -17.38 8.15 -22.89
CA ALA A 27 -18.23 7.12 -22.32
C ALA A 27 -17.87 5.69 -22.81
N GLU A 28 -17.28 5.56 -24.01
CA GLU A 28 -16.85 4.29 -24.57
C GLU A 28 -15.61 3.72 -23.87
N ASP A 29 -14.82 4.57 -23.21
CA ASP A 29 -13.66 4.19 -22.42
C ASP A 29 -14.07 3.58 -21.06
N LEU A 30 -15.34 3.64 -20.70
CA LEU A 30 -15.86 3.32 -19.36
C LEU A 30 -16.74 2.07 -19.36
N VAL A 31 -16.54 1.24 -18.35
CA VAL A 31 -17.51 0.22 -17.92
C VAL A 31 -18.18 0.74 -16.66
N LEU A 32 -19.44 1.15 -16.77
CA LEU A 32 -20.18 1.80 -15.68
C LEU A 32 -20.59 0.79 -14.60
N TYR A 33 -20.34 1.14 -13.36
CA TYR A 33 -20.84 0.46 -12.16
C TYR A 33 -21.81 1.39 -11.43
N GLY A 34 -23.00 1.58 -12.04
CA GLY A 34 -23.95 2.58 -11.62
C GLY A 34 -23.60 3.96 -12.15
N ARG A 35 -24.02 5.02 -11.40
CA ARG A 35 -23.87 6.41 -11.82
C ARG A 35 -22.53 7.03 -11.41
N ASP A 36 -21.98 6.59 -10.28
CA ASP A 36 -20.98 7.36 -9.51
C ASP A 36 -19.59 6.69 -9.54
N LYS A 37 -19.46 5.54 -10.19
CA LYS A 37 -18.19 4.82 -10.35
C LYS A 37 -18.14 4.07 -11.68
N ALA A 38 -16.93 3.87 -12.21
CA ALA A 38 -16.71 3.12 -13.44
C ALA A 38 -15.33 2.46 -13.42
N LYS A 39 -15.14 1.43 -14.23
CA LYS A 39 -13.80 0.98 -14.63
C LYS A 39 -13.39 1.65 -15.92
N VAL A 40 -12.11 2.01 -16.03
CA VAL A 40 -11.53 2.54 -17.26
C VAL A 40 -10.86 1.40 -18.01
N SER A 41 -11.28 1.19 -19.28
CA SER A 41 -10.75 0.12 -20.11
C SER A 41 -9.24 0.22 -20.30
N LEU A 42 -8.52 -0.90 -20.26
CA LEU A 42 -7.08 -0.95 -20.57
C LEU A 42 -6.76 -0.50 -21.99
N SER A 43 -7.70 -0.62 -22.93
CA SER A 43 -7.53 -0.14 -24.32
C SER A 43 -7.25 1.36 -24.41
N VAL A 44 -7.62 2.13 -23.39
CA VAL A 44 -7.27 3.55 -23.28
C VAL A 44 -5.77 3.77 -23.30
N MET A 45 -4.98 2.86 -22.70
CA MET A 45 -3.51 2.95 -22.70
C MET A 45 -2.90 2.99 -24.09
N ASP A 46 -3.47 2.26 -25.05
CA ASP A 46 -2.96 2.26 -26.44
C ASP A 46 -3.06 3.64 -27.09
N ARG A 47 -4.08 4.41 -26.72
CA ARG A 47 -4.35 5.75 -27.24
C ARG A 47 -3.56 6.84 -26.53
N ILE A 48 -3.33 6.70 -25.20
CA ILE A 48 -2.73 7.76 -24.38
C ILE A 48 -1.22 7.57 -24.12
N LYS A 49 -0.64 6.42 -24.42
CA LYS A 49 0.78 6.09 -24.12
C LYS A 49 1.79 7.09 -24.69
N ASP A 50 1.44 7.77 -25.79
CA ASP A 50 2.31 8.76 -26.44
C ASP A 50 2.08 10.18 -25.88
N ASN A 51 1.12 10.39 -24.98
CA ASN A 51 0.97 11.66 -24.28
C ASN A 51 2.18 11.88 -23.36
N PRO A 52 2.70 13.11 -23.23
CA PRO A 52 3.75 13.38 -22.23
C PRO A 52 3.24 13.05 -20.83
N PRO A 53 4.03 12.34 -20.01
CA PRO A 53 3.60 12.00 -18.66
C PRO A 53 3.57 13.23 -17.75
N GLY A 54 2.55 13.31 -16.92
CA GLY A 54 2.45 14.30 -15.85
C GLY A 54 3.47 14.08 -14.73
N LYS A 55 3.51 14.99 -13.77
CA LYS A 55 4.42 14.95 -12.62
C LYS A 55 3.87 14.04 -11.52
N LEU A 56 4.62 13.01 -11.16
CA LEU A 56 4.27 12.06 -10.11
C LEU A 56 4.70 12.58 -8.73
N ILE A 57 3.75 12.71 -7.81
CA ILE A 57 3.95 13.20 -6.45
C ILE A 57 3.60 12.07 -5.47
N LEU A 58 4.57 11.68 -4.65
CA LEU A 58 4.40 10.64 -3.64
C LEU A 58 4.03 11.24 -2.28
N VAL A 59 2.93 10.79 -1.68
CA VAL A 59 2.63 11.06 -0.27
C VAL A 59 3.11 9.88 0.58
N THR A 60 4.03 10.19 1.49
CA THR A 60 4.54 9.27 2.51
C THR A 60 4.41 9.90 3.90
N ALA A 61 4.95 9.29 4.94
CA ALA A 61 4.89 9.85 6.29
C ALA A 61 6.11 9.51 7.14
N VAL A 62 6.17 10.08 8.33
CA VAL A 62 7.00 9.64 9.45
C VAL A 62 6.58 8.25 9.94
N THR A 63 7.33 7.65 10.85
CA THR A 63 6.94 6.40 11.51
C THR A 63 5.55 6.57 12.17
N PRO A 64 4.53 5.76 11.79
CA PRO A 64 3.16 6.03 12.19
C PRO A 64 2.86 5.69 13.65
N THR A 65 1.85 6.38 14.19
CA THR A 65 1.14 5.97 15.41
C THR A 65 0.09 4.91 15.07
N PRO A 66 -0.46 4.19 16.06
CA PRO A 66 -1.59 3.30 15.82
C PRO A 66 -2.85 3.99 15.28
N ALA A 67 -3.03 5.27 15.54
CA ALA A 67 -4.15 6.07 15.03
C ALA A 67 -3.96 6.45 13.54
N GLY A 68 -2.72 6.34 13.02
CA GLY A 68 -2.36 6.77 11.67
C GLY A 68 -2.06 8.26 11.57
N GLU A 69 -1.44 8.66 10.45
CA GLU A 69 -0.94 10.04 10.27
C GLU A 69 -1.75 10.84 9.22
N GLY A 70 -2.87 10.27 8.74
CA GLY A 70 -3.74 10.94 7.78
C GLY A 70 -3.16 11.05 6.36
N LYS A 71 -2.30 10.11 5.92
CA LYS A 71 -1.75 10.12 4.56
C LYS A 71 -2.82 10.16 3.48
N THR A 72 -3.79 9.26 3.51
CA THR A 72 -4.85 9.18 2.50
C THR A 72 -5.69 10.46 2.51
N THR A 73 -6.03 10.98 3.69
CA THR A 73 -6.75 12.26 3.84
C THR A 73 -5.96 13.40 3.19
N ASN A 74 -4.64 13.48 3.44
CA ASN A 74 -3.81 14.49 2.79
C ASN A 74 -3.61 14.24 1.29
N THR A 75 -3.53 12.98 0.85
CA THR A 75 -3.46 12.65 -0.59
C THR A 75 -4.69 13.16 -1.33
N VAL A 76 -5.87 12.93 -0.77
CA VAL A 76 -7.15 13.38 -1.33
C VAL A 76 -7.29 14.89 -1.24
N GLY A 77 -7.11 15.47 -0.05
CA GLY A 77 -7.28 16.92 0.16
C GLY A 77 -6.27 17.77 -0.61
N LEU A 78 -5.02 17.30 -0.77
CA LEU A 78 -4.04 17.98 -1.62
C LEU A 78 -4.38 17.82 -3.11
N GLY A 79 -4.96 16.68 -3.54
CA GLY A 79 -5.52 16.55 -4.88
C GLY A 79 -6.60 17.60 -5.14
N ASP A 80 -7.53 17.79 -4.20
CA ASP A 80 -8.54 18.84 -4.28
C ASP A 80 -7.92 20.25 -4.24
N ALA A 81 -6.86 20.47 -3.44
CA ALA A 81 -6.15 21.76 -3.41
C ALA A 81 -5.46 22.07 -4.75
N PHE A 82 -4.82 21.08 -5.41
CA PHE A 82 -4.29 21.24 -6.77
C PHE A 82 -5.41 21.59 -7.77
N HIS A 83 -6.55 20.91 -7.68
CA HIS A 83 -7.71 21.20 -8.51
C HIS A 83 -8.23 22.63 -8.28
N ARG A 84 -8.35 23.06 -7.02
CA ARG A 84 -8.70 24.43 -6.62
C ARG A 84 -7.76 25.48 -7.19
N LEU A 85 -6.46 25.17 -7.29
CA LEU A 85 -5.43 26.02 -7.93
C LEU A 85 -5.46 25.95 -9.47
N GLY A 86 -6.50 25.36 -10.06
CA GLY A 86 -6.67 25.25 -11.51
C GLY A 86 -5.74 24.26 -12.19
N LYS A 87 -5.15 23.30 -11.46
CA LYS A 87 -4.27 22.28 -12.03
C LYS A 87 -5.07 21.07 -12.49
N LYS A 88 -4.68 20.48 -13.64
CA LYS A 88 -5.22 19.20 -14.10
C LYS A 88 -4.57 18.07 -13.32
N VAL A 89 -5.24 17.61 -12.28
CA VAL A 89 -4.73 16.60 -11.33
C VAL A 89 -5.59 15.34 -11.33
N CYS A 90 -4.96 14.20 -11.08
CA CYS A 90 -5.61 12.92 -10.80
C CYS A 90 -4.98 12.30 -9.55
N ILE A 91 -5.82 11.73 -8.69
CA ILE A 91 -5.40 11.01 -7.49
C ILE A 91 -5.31 9.51 -7.86
N ALA A 92 -4.31 8.80 -7.33
CA ALA A 92 -4.19 7.35 -7.49
C ALA A 92 -3.89 6.69 -6.15
N ILE A 93 -4.87 5.97 -5.59
CA ILE A 93 -4.82 5.37 -4.25
C ILE A 93 -5.17 3.88 -4.26
N ARG A 94 -4.92 3.23 -3.13
CA ARG A 94 -5.26 1.82 -2.95
C ARG A 94 -6.74 1.63 -2.67
N GLU A 95 -7.26 0.47 -3.11
CA GLU A 95 -8.56 -0.03 -2.71
C GLU A 95 -8.47 -0.59 -1.27
N PRO A 96 -9.41 -0.26 -0.36
CA PRO A 96 -9.44 -0.79 0.99
C PRO A 96 -9.91 -2.24 1.03
N SER A 97 -9.42 -2.98 2.03
CA SER A 97 -9.84 -4.35 2.36
C SER A 97 -10.96 -4.34 3.40
N LEU A 98 -11.91 -5.25 3.29
CA LEU A 98 -13.03 -5.41 4.23
C LEU A 98 -12.59 -5.73 5.65
N GLY A 99 -11.58 -6.60 5.81
CA GLY A 99 -11.11 -7.00 7.13
C GLY A 99 -10.73 -5.83 8.03
N PRO A 100 -9.87 -4.91 7.62
CA PRO A 100 -9.58 -3.67 8.36
C PRO A 100 -10.80 -2.79 8.59
N CYS A 101 -11.72 -2.66 7.62
CA CYS A 101 -12.94 -1.87 7.74
C CYS A 101 -13.84 -2.38 8.88
N PHE A 102 -14.02 -3.69 8.99
CA PHE A 102 -14.76 -4.31 10.08
C PHE A 102 -13.96 -4.45 11.39
N GLY A 103 -12.63 -4.24 11.34
CA GLY A 103 -11.71 -4.35 12.47
C GLY A 103 -11.59 -3.07 13.30
N ILE A 104 -10.43 -2.42 13.21
CA ILE A 104 -10.07 -1.25 14.04
C ILE A 104 -9.97 0.03 13.19
N LYS A 105 -9.51 -0.08 11.94
CA LYS A 105 -9.20 1.07 11.10
C LYS A 105 -10.40 1.51 10.30
N GLY A 106 -10.58 2.84 10.24
CA GLY A 106 -11.33 3.50 9.19
C GLY A 106 -10.85 3.09 7.81
N GLY A 107 -11.71 3.17 6.81
CA GLY A 107 -11.41 2.83 5.43
C GLY A 107 -10.32 3.70 4.82
N ALA A 108 -9.83 3.30 3.66
CA ALA A 108 -8.80 4.03 2.93
C ALA A 108 -9.39 5.10 1.97
N ALA A 109 -10.59 5.60 2.25
CA ALA A 109 -11.27 6.60 1.40
C ALA A 109 -10.91 8.06 1.74
N GLY A 110 -10.04 8.30 2.71
CA GLY A 110 -9.79 9.61 3.31
C GLY A 110 -10.61 9.83 4.58
N GLY A 111 -10.82 11.09 4.97
CA GLY A 111 -11.63 11.44 6.15
C GLY A 111 -12.01 12.93 6.18
N GLY A 112 -13.05 13.28 6.96
CA GLY A 112 -13.58 14.62 7.02
C GLY A 112 -14.03 15.13 5.64
N HIS A 113 -13.61 16.33 5.28
CA HIS A 113 -13.90 16.94 3.98
C HIS A 113 -12.93 16.52 2.86
N ALA A 114 -11.96 15.64 3.13
CA ALA A 114 -11.00 15.12 2.15
C ALA A 114 -11.21 13.61 1.95
N GLN A 115 -12.26 13.26 1.20
CA GLN A 115 -12.67 11.87 0.93
C GLN A 115 -12.92 11.61 -0.55
N VAL A 116 -12.71 10.35 -0.98
CA VAL A 116 -13.23 9.83 -2.26
C VAL A 116 -14.60 9.20 -2.04
N ILE A 117 -15.49 9.38 -3.00
CA ILE A 117 -16.88 8.89 -2.95
C ILE A 117 -17.25 8.09 -4.21
N PRO A 118 -18.16 7.09 -4.11
CA PRO A 118 -19.01 6.72 -2.95
C PRO A 118 -18.23 5.95 -1.88
N MET A 119 -18.15 6.50 -0.67
CA MET A 119 -17.31 5.99 0.42
C MET A 119 -17.75 4.61 0.90
N GLU A 120 -19.05 4.38 1.03
CA GLU A 120 -19.59 3.09 1.47
C GLU A 120 -19.22 1.96 0.49
N ASP A 121 -19.44 2.17 -0.81
CA ASP A 121 -19.13 1.18 -1.84
C ASP A 121 -17.64 0.85 -1.87
N ILE A 122 -16.79 1.89 -1.80
CA ILE A 122 -15.32 1.74 -1.82
C ILE A 122 -14.86 0.89 -0.63
N ASN A 123 -15.43 1.08 0.55
CA ASN A 123 -15.01 0.38 1.78
C ASN A 123 -15.68 -0.99 1.97
N LEU A 124 -16.77 -1.29 1.29
CA LEU A 124 -17.52 -2.54 1.41
C LEU A 124 -17.39 -3.40 0.13
N HIS A 125 -18.35 -3.29 -0.77
CA HIS A 125 -18.34 -4.00 -2.06
C HIS A 125 -18.22 -2.99 -3.21
N PHE A 126 -17.00 -2.80 -3.68
CA PHE A 126 -16.70 -1.76 -4.66
C PHE A 126 -17.07 -2.18 -6.09
N THR A 127 -16.18 -2.87 -6.78
CA THR A 127 -16.35 -3.32 -8.17
C THR A 127 -16.02 -4.79 -8.37
N GLY A 128 -15.63 -5.48 -7.29
CA GLY A 128 -15.37 -6.92 -7.29
C GLY A 128 -13.90 -7.32 -7.45
N ASP A 129 -12.96 -6.37 -7.42
CA ASP A 129 -11.53 -6.68 -7.62
C ASP A 129 -10.98 -7.59 -6.51
N PHE A 130 -11.31 -7.32 -5.25
CA PHE A 130 -10.93 -8.19 -4.13
C PHE A 130 -11.54 -9.58 -4.23
N HIS A 131 -12.80 -9.70 -4.68
CA HIS A 131 -13.43 -10.99 -4.93
C HIS A 131 -12.71 -11.75 -6.04
N ALA A 132 -12.37 -11.09 -7.15
CA ALA A 132 -11.65 -11.72 -8.26
C ALA A 132 -10.26 -12.21 -7.81
N ILE A 133 -9.52 -11.40 -7.03
CA ILE A 133 -8.22 -11.76 -6.47
C ILE A 133 -8.34 -12.96 -5.52
N THR A 134 -9.31 -12.93 -4.60
CA THR A 134 -9.59 -14.04 -3.68
C THR A 134 -9.90 -15.32 -4.44
N THR A 135 -10.74 -15.22 -5.48
CA THR A 135 -11.14 -16.36 -6.31
C THR A 135 -9.95 -16.93 -7.09
N ALA A 136 -9.14 -16.08 -7.75
CA ALA A 136 -7.97 -16.53 -8.50
C ALA A 136 -6.91 -17.17 -7.58
N HIS A 137 -6.69 -16.62 -6.40
CA HIS A 137 -5.78 -17.21 -5.41
C HIS A 137 -6.25 -18.59 -4.93
N ASN A 138 -7.53 -18.69 -4.57
CA ASN A 138 -8.11 -19.93 -4.06
C ASN A 138 -8.27 -20.99 -5.16
N LEU A 139 -8.47 -20.58 -6.43
CA LEU A 139 -8.43 -21.49 -7.57
C LEU A 139 -7.07 -22.21 -7.66
N LEU A 140 -5.96 -21.47 -7.53
CA LEU A 140 -4.62 -22.06 -7.53
C LEU A 140 -4.46 -23.03 -6.35
N ALA A 141 -4.95 -22.69 -5.16
CA ALA A 141 -4.92 -23.57 -4.00
C ALA A 141 -5.73 -24.85 -4.21
N ALA A 142 -6.92 -24.74 -4.82
CA ALA A 142 -7.77 -25.90 -5.15
C ALA A 142 -7.13 -26.80 -6.22
N MET A 143 -6.52 -26.21 -7.25
CA MET A 143 -5.82 -26.97 -8.30
C MET A 143 -4.59 -27.70 -7.76
N LEU A 144 -3.85 -27.09 -6.84
CA LEU A 144 -2.74 -27.72 -6.14
C LEU A 144 -3.20 -28.96 -5.33
N ASP A 145 -4.23 -28.79 -4.49
CA ASP A 145 -4.75 -29.92 -3.70
C ASP A 145 -5.37 -31.02 -4.57
N ASN A 146 -6.03 -30.63 -5.66
CA ASN A 146 -6.52 -31.61 -6.64
C ASN A 146 -5.36 -32.37 -7.32
N HIS A 147 -4.27 -31.70 -7.68
CA HIS A 147 -3.09 -32.32 -8.25
C HIS A 147 -2.47 -33.36 -7.28
N LEU A 148 -2.31 -32.99 -6.01
CA LEU A 148 -1.83 -33.91 -4.96
C LEU A 148 -2.75 -35.12 -4.79
N HIS A 149 -4.06 -34.94 -4.91
CA HIS A 149 -5.06 -36.01 -4.77
C HIS A 149 -5.10 -36.95 -5.97
N GLN A 150 -4.92 -36.45 -7.19
CA GLN A 150 -5.10 -37.20 -8.45
C GLN A 150 -3.81 -37.87 -8.96
N GLY A 151 -2.81 -38.07 -8.11
CA GLY A 151 -1.62 -38.84 -8.45
C GLY A 151 -0.30 -38.08 -8.32
N ASN A 152 -0.31 -36.76 -8.21
CA ASN A 152 0.88 -35.94 -7.96
C ASN A 152 2.01 -36.15 -8.99
N ASP A 153 1.70 -36.12 -10.28
CA ASP A 153 2.65 -36.36 -11.38
C ASP A 153 3.86 -35.38 -11.37
N LEU A 154 3.73 -34.23 -10.72
CA LEU A 154 4.82 -33.26 -10.51
C LEU A 154 5.71 -33.61 -9.31
N ASN A 155 5.46 -34.72 -8.62
CA ASN A 155 6.19 -35.16 -7.43
C ASN A 155 6.34 -34.07 -6.35
N ILE A 156 5.31 -33.26 -6.14
CA ILE A 156 5.33 -32.21 -5.11
C ILE A 156 5.45 -32.88 -3.73
N ASP A 157 6.40 -32.42 -2.91
CA ASP A 157 6.44 -32.79 -1.50
C ASP A 157 5.35 -32.02 -0.74
N PRO A 158 4.30 -32.68 -0.22
CA PRO A 158 3.20 -31.98 0.46
C PRO A 158 3.64 -31.16 1.68
N ARG A 159 4.82 -31.46 2.26
CA ARG A 159 5.41 -30.76 3.40
C ARG A 159 6.03 -29.42 3.00
N THR A 160 6.33 -29.22 1.72
CA THR A 160 6.96 -27.99 1.18
C THR A 160 5.96 -27.02 0.58
N VAL A 161 4.67 -27.34 0.61
CA VAL A 161 3.62 -26.46 0.08
C VAL A 161 3.58 -25.16 0.87
N VAL A 162 3.84 -24.04 0.17
CA VAL A 162 3.87 -22.68 0.74
C VAL A 162 2.60 -21.89 0.42
N TRP A 163 1.77 -22.38 -0.49
CA TRP A 163 0.56 -21.72 -0.96
C TRP A 163 -0.62 -22.02 -0.04
N LYS A 164 -1.04 -21.02 0.72
CA LYS A 164 -2.23 -21.06 1.59
C LYS A 164 -3.49 -20.72 0.80
N ARG A 165 -4.59 -20.46 1.49
CA ARG A 165 -5.81 -19.83 0.98
C ARG A 165 -5.90 -18.38 1.42
N VAL A 166 -6.83 -17.63 0.86
CA VAL A 166 -7.09 -16.26 1.30
C VAL A 166 -8.59 -16.01 1.53
N MET A 167 -8.86 -15.07 2.44
CA MET A 167 -10.18 -14.53 2.70
C MET A 167 -10.05 -13.05 3.06
N ASP A 168 -10.92 -12.19 2.53
CA ASP A 168 -10.86 -10.74 2.83
C ASP A 168 -11.63 -10.40 4.12
N MET A 169 -11.19 -11.03 5.22
CA MET A 169 -11.74 -10.82 6.56
C MET A 169 -10.66 -11.06 7.61
N ASN A 170 -10.73 -10.36 8.74
CA ASN A 170 -9.87 -10.59 9.90
C ASN A 170 -10.37 -11.81 10.69
N GLU A 171 -9.72 -12.98 10.52
CA GLU A 171 -10.16 -14.24 11.15
C GLU A 171 -8.98 -15.04 11.72
N ARG A 172 -8.70 -14.82 13.01
CA ARG A 172 -7.55 -15.48 13.68
C ARG A 172 -7.63 -16.98 13.78
N ALA A 173 -8.86 -17.56 13.79
CA ALA A 173 -9.04 -18.99 13.90
C ALA A 173 -8.56 -19.74 12.64
N LEU A 174 -8.48 -19.06 11.50
CA LEU A 174 -8.04 -19.62 10.22
C LEU A 174 -6.54 -19.53 9.96
N ARG A 175 -5.74 -19.00 10.89
CA ARG A 175 -4.27 -18.88 10.71
C ARG A 175 -3.60 -20.21 10.45
N ASN A 176 -4.05 -21.25 11.18
CA ASN A 176 -3.57 -22.61 11.02
C ASN A 176 -4.77 -23.56 10.98
N VAL A 177 -4.86 -24.36 9.93
CA VAL A 177 -5.93 -25.34 9.71
C VAL A 177 -5.33 -26.65 9.23
N VAL A 178 -6.04 -27.75 9.42
CA VAL A 178 -5.70 -29.04 8.79
C VAL A 178 -6.68 -29.28 7.65
N LEU A 179 -6.15 -29.47 6.45
CA LEU A 179 -6.92 -29.80 5.24
C LEU A 179 -7.01 -31.31 5.03
N GLY A 180 -7.94 -31.76 4.19
CA GLY A 180 -8.03 -33.14 3.72
C GLY A 180 -8.49 -34.17 4.77
N LEU A 181 -9.12 -33.73 5.87
CA LEU A 181 -9.68 -34.62 6.87
C LEU A 181 -10.96 -35.32 6.34
N GLY A 182 -11.29 -36.52 6.87
CA GLY A 182 -12.46 -37.29 6.49
C GLY A 182 -12.18 -38.43 5.52
N GLY A 183 -10.89 -38.79 5.34
CA GLY A 183 -10.47 -39.96 4.59
C GLY A 183 -10.11 -39.68 3.13
N LYS A 184 -9.72 -40.73 2.43
CA LYS A 184 -9.12 -40.67 1.08
C LYS A 184 -9.90 -39.82 0.06
N PRO A 185 -11.25 -39.78 0.04
CA PRO A 185 -11.96 -38.93 -0.92
C PRO A 185 -11.75 -37.42 -0.75
N ASN A 186 -11.27 -36.97 0.41
CA ASN A 186 -11.15 -35.57 0.76
C ASN A 186 -9.73 -34.99 0.52
N GLY A 187 -8.83 -35.79 -0.02
CA GLY A 187 -7.48 -35.35 -0.40
C GLY A 187 -6.37 -35.82 0.57
N VAL A 188 -5.24 -35.13 0.54
CA VAL A 188 -4.04 -35.44 1.33
C VAL A 188 -4.04 -34.57 2.60
N PRO A 189 -4.11 -35.18 3.82
CA PRO A 189 -4.05 -34.40 5.06
C PRO A 189 -2.75 -33.65 5.19
N ARG A 190 -2.84 -32.34 5.43
CA ARG A 190 -1.68 -31.47 5.69
C ARG A 190 -2.07 -30.22 6.45
N GLU A 191 -1.10 -29.60 7.11
CA GLU A 191 -1.26 -28.26 7.68
C GLU A 191 -1.34 -27.21 6.57
N SER A 192 -2.12 -26.18 6.79
CA SER A 192 -2.27 -25.01 5.94
C SER A 192 -2.82 -23.86 6.77
N GLY A 193 -3.34 -22.82 6.11
CA GLY A 193 -3.96 -21.68 6.76
C GLY A 193 -4.59 -20.75 5.73
N PHE A 194 -5.07 -19.62 6.25
CA PHE A 194 -5.58 -18.52 5.45
C PHE A 194 -4.75 -17.25 5.73
N ASP A 195 -4.46 -16.51 4.69
CA ASP A 195 -3.99 -15.14 4.78
C ASP A 195 -5.13 -14.19 4.36
N ILE A 196 -5.06 -12.92 4.73
CA ILE A 196 -6.02 -11.94 4.24
C ILE A 196 -5.72 -11.61 2.77
N THR A 197 -6.75 -11.30 1.97
CA THR A 197 -6.60 -11.09 0.52
C THR A 197 -5.56 -10.03 0.15
N THR A 198 -5.39 -8.99 0.95
CA THR A 198 -4.35 -7.96 0.77
C THR A 198 -2.91 -8.49 0.94
N ALA A 199 -2.75 -9.66 1.59
CA ALA A 199 -1.47 -10.34 1.75
C ALA A 199 -1.17 -11.31 0.59
N SER A 200 -2.13 -11.53 -0.32
CA SER A 200 -1.99 -12.42 -1.46
C SER A 200 -0.89 -11.96 -2.42
N GLU A 201 -0.06 -12.91 -2.87
CA GLU A 201 0.88 -12.66 -3.98
C GLU A 201 0.13 -12.31 -5.28
N VAL A 202 -1.10 -12.82 -5.50
CA VAL A 202 -1.94 -12.46 -6.65
C VAL A 202 -2.27 -10.97 -6.63
N MET A 203 -2.58 -10.39 -5.46
CA MET A 203 -2.81 -8.96 -5.30
C MET A 203 -1.55 -8.15 -5.69
N ALA A 204 -0.38 -8.54 -5.20
CA ALA A 204 0.88 -7.86 -5.53
C ALA A 204 1.23 -8.01 -7.01
N THR A 205 0.99 -9.19 -7.58
CA THR A 205 1.20 -9.49 -9.00
C THR A 205 0.32 -8.61 -9.90
N LEU A 206 -0.98 -8.52 -9.61
CA LEU A 206 -1.90 -7.65 -10.33
C LEU A 206 -1.43 -6.18 -10.28
N CYS A 207 -1.04 -5.71 -9.11
CA CYS A 207 -0.61 -4.32 -8.91
C CYS A 207 0.70 -3.96 -9.63
N LEU A 208 1.57 -4.93 -9.91
CA LEU A 208 2.85 -4.72 -10.60
C LEU A 208 2.80 -5.13 -12.09
N SER A 209 1.66 -5.61 -12.58
CA SER A 209 1.47 -5.96 -13.98
C SER A 209 1.18 -4.73 -14.83
N THR A 210 1.66 -4.74 -16.08
CA THR A 210 1.51 -3.64 -17.04
C THR A 210 0.40 -3.88 -18.07
N CYS A 211 0.00 -5.13 -18.27
CA CYS A 211 -1.11 -5.52 -19.13
C CYS A 211 -1.60 -6.94 -18.77
N LEU A 212 -2.69 -7.39 -19.39
CA LEU A 212 -3.28 -8.71 -19.11
C LEU A 212 -2.32 -9.87 -19.44
N MET A 213 -1.52 -9.74 -20.50
CA MET A 213 -0.56 -10.78 -20.85
C MET A 213 0.62 -10.83 -19.89
N ASP A 214 1.11 -9.66 -19.40
CA ASP A 214 2.12 -9.62 -18.34
C ASP A 214 1.57 -10.23 -17.03
N LEU A 215 0.31 -9.91 -16.67
CA LEU A 215 -0.36 -10.55 -15.53
C LEU A 215 -0.34 -12.09 -15.66
N ARG A 216 -0.77 -12.60 -16.82
CA ARG A 216 -0.82 -14.05 -17.07
C ARG A 216 0.57 -14.71 -16.93
N GLU A 217 1.60 -14.08 -17.48
CA GLU A 217 2.99 -14.58 -17.39
C GLU A 217 3.52 -14.53 -15.96
N ARG A 218 3.24 -13.46 -15.22
CA ARG A 218 3.60 -13.32 -13.81
C ARG A 218 2.89 -14.35 -12.93
N LEU A 219 1.58 -14.55 -13.11
CA LEU A 219 0.82 -15.57 -12.39
C LEU A 219 1.43 -16.96 -12.60
N GLY A 220 1.90 -17.26 -13.82
CA GLY A 220 2.56 -18.53 -14.12
C GLY A 220 3.86 -18.79 -13.34
N ARG A 221 4.54 -17.73 -12.86
CA ARG A 221 5.78 -17.83 -12.08
C ARG A 221 5.56 -18.07 -10.57
N ILE A 222 4.34 -17.89 -10.06
CA ILE A 222 4.03 -18.08 -8.63
C ILE A 222 4.46 -19.47 -8.18
N VAL A 223 5.32 -19.53 -7.17
CA VAL A 223 5.80 -20.79 -6.56
C VAL A 223 4.77 -21.28 -5.55
N VAL A 224 4.31 -22.53 -5.70
CA VAL A 224 3.30 -23.15 -4.81
C VAL A 224 3.90 -24.12 -3.82
N GLY A 225 5.09 -24.64 -4.08
CA GLY A 225 5.83 -25.61 -3.27
C GLY A 225 7.05 -26.09 -4.03
N PHE A 226 7.64 -27.17 -3.55
CA PHE A 226 8.82 -27.78 -4.15
C PHE A 226 8.56 -29.27 -4.40
N ASP A 227 9.21 -29.82 -5.42
CA ASP A 227 9.21 -31.26 -5.68
C ASP A 227 10.16 -32.01 -4.71
N LEU A 228 10.21 -33.33 -4.80
CA LEU A 228 11.06 -34.17 -3.97
C LEU A 228 12.57 -33.95 -4.21
N ASP A 229 12.96 -33.34 -5.32
CA ASP A 229 14.34 -32.95 -5.65
C ASP A 229 14.67 -31.51 -5.17
N GLY A 230 13.70 -30.78 -4.55
CA GLY A 230 13.87 -29.43 -4.07
C GLY A 230 13.73 -28.35 -5.14
N LYS A 231 13.21 -28.69 -6.34
CA LYS A 231 12.96 -27.72 -7.41
C LYS A 231 11.61 -27.03 -7.22
N PRO A 232 11.48 -25.73 -7.54
CA PRO A 232 10.23 -25.01 -7.37
C PRO A 232 9.15 -25.50 -8.35
N VAL A 233 7.97 -25.79 -7.83
CA VAL A 233 6.76 -26.04 -8.62
C VAL A 233 5.94 -24.77 -8.65
N THR A 234 5.49 -24.39 -9.85
CA THR A 234 4.81 -23.10 -10.09
C THR A 234 3.38 -23.30 -10.57
N ALA A 235 2.60 -22.21 -10.55
CA ALA A 235 1.25 -22.18 -11.09
C ALA A 235 1.21 -22.55 -12.59
N ARG A 236 2.31 -22.32 -13.35
CA ARG A 236 2.46 -22.76 -14.74
C ARG A 236 2.51 -24.27 -14.86
N HIS A 237 3.24 -24.96 -13.99
CA HIS A 237 3.30 -26.42 -13.97
C HIS A 237 1.92 -27.05 -13.72
N LEU A 238 1.08 -26.37 -12.92
CA LEU A 238 -0.31 -26.76 -12.68
C LEU A 238 -1.30 -26.29 -13.77
N ASN A 239 -0.81 -25.56 -14.80
CA ASN A 239 -1.67 -24.93 -15.85
C ASN A 239 -2.77 -24.01 -15.30
N ALA A 240 -2.59 -23.44 -14.10
CA ALA A 240 -3.59 -22.61 -13.42
C ALA A 240 -3.64 -21.16 -13.91
N HIS A 241 -2.49 -20.63 -14.36
CA HIS A 241 -2.28 -19.20 -14.65
C HIS A 241 -3.24 -18.62 -15.71
N GLY A 242 -3.67 -19.41 -16.68
CA GLY A 242 -4.63 -18.99 -17.70
C GLY A 242 -6.02 -18.73 -17.10
N ALA A 243 -6.53 -19.69 -16.30
CA ALA A 243 -7.81 -19.54 -15.61
C ALA A 243 -7.79 -18.43 -14.56
N MET A 244 -6.69 -18.29 -13.81
CA MET A 244 -6.47 -17.17 -12.89
C MET A 244 -6.55 -15.82 -13.62
N ALA A 245 -5.85 -15.67 -14.75
CA ALA A 245 -5.89 -14.44 -15.55
C ALA A 245 -7.30 -14.15 -16.11
N ALA A 246 -8.04 -15.17 -16.50
CA ALA A 246 -9.43 -15.02 -16.97
C ALA A 246 -10.35 -14.47 -15.88
N VAL A 247 -10.21 -14.94 -14.64
CA VAL A 247 -10.96 -14.43 -13.46
C VAL A 247 -10.58 -12.97 -13.17
N LEU A 248 -9.31 -12.59 -13.37
CA LEU A 248 -8.79 -11.27 -13.06
C LEU A 248 -8.95 -10.25 -14.20
N LYS A 249 -9.50 -10.65 -15.36
CA LYS A 249 -9.55 -9.80 -16.57
C LYS A 249 -10.17 -8.42 -16.29
N ASP A 250 -11.31 -8.39 -15.63
CA ASP A 250 -12.01 -7.13 -15.36
C ASP A 250 -11.40 -6.38 -14.15
N ALA A 251 -10.79 -7.11 -13.20
CA ALA A 251 -10.05 -6.52 -12.09
C ALA A 251 -8.76 -5.80 -12.51
N MET A 252 -8.26 -6.02 -13.73
CA MET A 252 -7.12 -5.29 -14.27
C MET A 252 -7.46 -3.84 -14.68
N ASN A 253 -8.73 -3.54 -14.94
CA ASN A 253 -9.17 -2.19 -15.30
C ASN A 253 -9.26 -1.31 -14.04
N PRO A 254 -8.57 -0.14 -13.98
CA PRO A 254 -8.63 0.75 -12.83
C PRO A 254 -10.03 1.30 -12.57
N ASN A 255 -10.38 1.45 -11.30
CA ASN A 255 -11.65 2.05 -10.89
C ASN A 255 -11.52 3.56 -10.84
N LEU A 256 -12.37 4.27 -11.58
CA LEU A 256 -12.51 5.73 -11.56
C LEU A 256 -13.65 6.13 -10.62
N VAL A 257 -13.35 7.03 -9.72
CA VAL A 257 -14.26 7.69 -8.79
C VAL A 257 -13.93 9.19 -8.70
N GLN A 258 -14.51 9.89 -7.74
CA GLN A 258 -14.29 11.32 -7.52
C GLN A 258 -14.09 11.60 -6.03
N THR A 259 -13.49 12.75 -5.72
CA THR A 259 -13.52 13.31 -4.37
C THR A 259 -14.84 14.00 -4.08
N LEU A 260 -15.05 14.45 -2.84
CA LEU A 260 -16.20 15.29 -2.47
C LEU A 260 -16.28 16.56 -3.33
N GLU A 261 -15.16 17.11 -3.74
CA GLU A 261 -15.08 18.33 -4.56
C GLU A 261 -15.08 18.04 -6.08
N GLY A 262 -15.06 16.77 -6.47
CA GLY A 262 -15.15 16.32 -7.87
C GLY A 262 -13.82 16.20 -8.60
N THR A 263 -12.72 16.09 -7.87
CA THR A 263 -11.41 15.73 -8.44
C THR A 263 -11.41 14.25 -8.85
N PRO A 264 -10.93 13.89 -10.05
CA PRO A 264 -10.84 12.49 -10.48
C PRO A 264 -9.88 11.69 -9.60
N ALA A 265 -10.27 10.47 -9.25
CA ALA A 265 -9.44 9.56 -8.49
C ALA A 265 -9.52 8.13 -9.03
N PHE A 266 -8.35 7.50 -9.24
CA PHE A 266 -8.25 6.07 -9.45
C PHE A 266 -8.06 5.35 -8.11
N VAL A 267 -8.91 4.35 -7.85
CA VAL A 267 -8.82 3.46 -6.69
C VAL A 267 -8.61 2.05 -7.23
N HIS A 268 -7.40 1.48 -7.08
CA HIS A 268 -7.10 0.22 -7.73
C HIS A 268 -5.98 -0.57 -7.03
N GLY A 269 -6.29 -1.80 -6.64
CA GLY A 269 -5.39 -2.71 -5.92
C GLY A 269 -5.08 -2.25 -4.49
N GLY A 270 -4.80 -3.18 -3.60
CA GLY A 270 -4.60 -2.88 -2.18
C GLY A 270 -3.60 -3.82 -1.47
N PRO A 271 -2.35 -3.99 -1.96
CA PRO A 271 -1.38 -4.85 -1.31
C PRO A 271 -0.93 -4.28 0.03
N PHE A 272 -0.71 -5.13 1.03
CA PHE A 272 -0.20 -4.71 2.33
C PHE A 272 1.21 -4.13 2.22
N GLY A 273 1.47 -3.03 2.96
CA GLY A 273 2.74 -2.32 2.94
C GLY A 273 3.85 -2.93 3.80
N ASN A 274 3.55 -3.91 4.65
CA ASN A 274 4.54 -4.58 5.51
C ASN A 274 5.03 -5.92 4.96
N ILE A 275 4.37 -6.49 3.96
CA ILE A 275 4.73 -7.78 3.34
C ILE A 275 4.72 -7.76 1.80
N ALA A 276 4.27 -6.66 1.21
CA ALA A 276 4.30 -6.37 -0.21
C ALA A 276 4.67 -4.90 -0.40
N HIS A 277 4.60 -4.39 -1.64
CA HIS A 277 5.05 -3.03 -1.95
C HIS A 277 4.13 -1.92 -1.43
N GLY A 278 2.90 -2.22 -0.99
CA GLY A 278 2.05 -1.29 -0.24
C GLY A 278 1.58 -0.06 -1.02
N CYS A 279 1.45 -0.16 -2.34
CA CYS A 279 1.05 0.92 -3.24
C CYS A 279 -0.07 0.46 -4.16
N ASN A 280 -0.84 1.40 -4.72
CA ASN A 280 -1.81 1.11 -5.77
C ASN A 280 -1.14 0.54 -7.03
N SER A 281 -1.94 0.08 -8.00
CA SER A 281 -1.41 -0.57 -9.20
C SER A 281 -0.56 0.35 -10.08
N LEU A 282 0.37 -0.26 -10.83
CA LEU A 282 1.14 0.39 -11.87
C LEU A 282 0.23 0.99 -12.95
N ILE A 283 -0.72 0.20 -13.43
CA ILE A 283 -1.65 0.61 -14.51
C ILE A 283 -2.41 1.87 -14.11
N ALA A 284 -2.97 1.94 -12.89
CA ALA A 284 -3.69 3.13 -12.44
C ALA A 284 -2.78 4.36 -12.38
N THR A 285 -1.53 4.20 -11.92
CA THR A 285 -0.56 5.29 -11.86
C THR A 285 -0.12 5.73 -13.25
N GLN A 286 0.20 4.80 -14.15
CA GLN A 286 0.59 5.12 -15.53
C GLN A 286 -0.56 5.77 -16.30
N MET A 287 -1.77 5.23 -16.18
CA MET A 287 -2.96 5.82 -16.80
C MET A 287 -3.20 7.25 -16.31
N ALA A 288 -3.11 7.49 -15.00
CA ALA A 288 -3.24 8.83 -14.42
C ALA A 288 -2.17 9.79 -14.97
N LEU A 289 -0.90 9.34 -15.08
CA LEU A 289 0.21 10.15 -15.60
C LEU A 289 0.01 10.59 -17.05
N HIS A 290 -0.60 9.76 -17.89
CA HIS A 290 -0.87 10.12 -19.29
C HIS A 290 -2.19 10.89 -19.48
N LEU A 291 -3.02 10.99 -18.44
CA LEU A 291 -4.31 11.70 -18.48
C LEU A 291 -4.30 13.05 -17.75
N ALA A 292 -3.36 13.29 -16.85
CA ALA A 292 -3.30 14.50 -16.01
C ALA A 292 -1.88 15.07 -15.95
N ASP A 293 -1.77 16.40 -15.69
CA ASP A 293 -0.48 17.08 -15.56
C ASP A 293 0.20 16.75 -14.22
N TYR A 294 -0.61 16.42 -13.20
CA TYR A 294 -0.15 16.05 -11.86
C TYR A 294 -0.86 14.80 -11.38
N VAL A 295 -0.09 13.88 -10.82
CA VAL A 295 -0.62 12.67 -10.19
C VAL A 295 -0.16 12.61 -8.75
N ILE A 296 -1.11 12.58 -7.81
CA ILE A 296 -0.82 12.44 -6.38
C ILE A 296 -1.17 11.00 -5.98
N THR A 297 -0.17 10.29 -5.45
CA THR A 297 -0.31 8.92 -4.99
C THR A 297 0.27 8.74 -3.61
N GLU A 298 -0.06 7.64 -2.93
CA GLU A 298 0.45 7.35 -1.59
C GLU A 298 1.18 6.01 -1.51
N SER A 299 2.03 5.87 -0.49
CA SER A 299 2.60 4.60 -0.07
C SER A 299 2.19 4.23 1.36
N GLY A 300 2.18 2.92 1.68
CA GLY A 300 1.80 2.43 3.00
C GLY A 300 2.82 2.80 4.08
N PHE A 301 2.37 3.14 5.29
CA PHE A 301 3.20 3.43 6.46
C PHE A 301 4.16 4.63 6.28
N GLY A 302 5.36 4.56 6.89
CA GLY A 302 6.40 5.58 6.81
C GLY A 302 7.29 5.45 5.58
N SER A 303 8.17 6.42 5.38
CA SER A 303 9.08 6.41 4.23
C SER A 303 10.07 5.25 4.27
N ASP A 304 10.35 4.74 5.45
CA ASP A 304 11.24 3.60 5.67
C ASP A 304 10.70 2.27 5.12
N LEU A 305 9.38 2.11 5.06
CA LEU A 305 8.72 0.93 4.49
C LEU A 305 8.02 1.24 3.16
N GLY A 306 7.11 2.23 3.19
CA GLY A 306 6.26 2.50 2.03
C GLY A 306 6.98 3.19 0.90
N ALA A 307 7.68 4.31 1.16
CA ALA A 307 8.37 5.04 0.11
C ALA A 307 9.57 4.25 -0.44
N GLU A 308 10.32 3.54 0.40
CA GLU A 308 11.40 2.66 -0.04
C GLU A 308 10.88 1.65 -1.08
N LYS A 309 9.79 0.93 -0.76
CA LYS A 309 9.20 -0.06 -1.67
C LYS A 309 8.53 0.57 -2.90
N PHE A 310 7.96 1.76 -2.75
CA PHE A 310 7.46 2.51 -3.88
C PHE A 310 8.58 2.81 -4.88
N PHE A 311 9.74 3.23 -4.39
CA PHE A 311 10.90 3.55 -5.22
C PHE A 311 11.58 2.29 -5.77
N ASP A 312 12.03 1.39 -4.90
CA ASP A 312 12.86 0.24 -5.30
C ASP A 312 12.08 -0.92 -5.91
N ILE A 313 10.76 -1.00 -5.71
CA ILE A 313 9.92 -2.05 -6.31
C ILE A 313 9.02 -1.45 -7.39
N LYS A 314 8.10 -0.52 -7.04
CA LYS A 314 7.08 -0.04 -7.97
C LYS A 314 7.68 0.86 -9.06
N CYS A 315 8.49 1.85 -8.71
CA CYS A 315 9.13 2.72 -9.70
C CYS A 315 10.08 1.95 -10.60
N ARG A 316 10.84 1.00 -10.03
CA ARG A 316 11.69 0.09 -10.81
C ARG A 316 10.89 -0.74 -11.81
N ALA A 317 9.77 -1.35 -11.38
CA ALA A 317 8.94 -2.21 -12.23
C ALA A 317 8.23 -1.45 -13.34
N GLY A 318 7.90 -0.18 -13.13
CA GLY A 318 7.14 0.65 -14.05
C GLY A 318 7.92 1.76 -14.74
N ASP A 319 9.23 1.82 -14.54
CA ASP A 319 10.10 2.92 -15.01
C ASP A 319 9.54 4.30 -14.66
N LEU A 320 9.06 4.45 -13.40
CA LEU A 320 8.46 5.67 -12.92
C LEU A 320 9.52 6.59 -12.29
N THR A 321 9.43 7.89 -12.56
CA THR A 321 10.29 8.91 -11.96
C THR A 321 9.45 9.86 -11.12
N PRO A 322 9.48 9.75 -9.78
CA PRO A 322 8.80 10.71 -8.91
C PRO A 322 9.40 12.11 -9.05
N ALA A 323 8.53 13.10 -9.23
CA ALA A 323 8.93 14.49 -9.37
C ALA A 323 9.09 15.21 -8.01
N ALA A 324 8.25 14.83 -7.04
CA ALA A 324 8.34 15.33 -5.67
C ALA A 324 7.75 14.32 -4.68
N ALA A 325 8.01 14.51 -3.39
CA ALA A 325 7.41 13.77 -2.30
C ALA A 325 6.83 14.72 -1.24
N ILE A 326 5.81 14.25 -0.52
CA ILE A 326 5.20 14.92 0.62
C ILE A 326 5.40 14.00 1.83
N VAL A 327 6.09 14.49 2.85
CA VAL A 327 6.35 13.76 4.09
C VAL A 327 5.35 14.24 5.15
N VAL A 328 4.29 13.48 5.36
CA VAL A 328 3.26 13.80 6.35
C VAL A 328 3.79 13.51 7.75
N THR A 329 3.64 14.46 8.64
CA THR A 329 3.91 14.33 10.08
C THR A 329 2.74 14.89 10.89
N THR A 330 2.64 14.50 12.15
CA THR A 330 1.64 15.00 13.10
C THR A 330 2.32 15.33 14.43
N ILE A 331 1.78 16.28 15.17
CA ILE A 331 2.24 16.58 16.53
C ILE A 331 2.18 15.33 17.41
N ARG A 332 1.11 14.52 17.27
CA ARG A 332 0.95 13.25 18.02
C ARG A 332 2.06 12.24 17.71
N ALA A 333 2.44 12.10 16.44
CA ALA A 333 3.52 11.18 16.05
C ALA A 333 4.85 11.63 16.68
N LEU A 334 5.17 12.92 16.61
CA LEU A 334 6.40 13.44 17.19
C LEU A 334 6.40 13.28 18.73
N LYS A 335 5.29 13.56 19.42
CA LYS A 335 5.18 13.32 20.86
C LYS A 335 5.38 11.83 21.22
N LEU A 336 4.75 10.92 20.48
CA LEU A 336 4.97 9.47 20.68
C LEU A 336 6.45 9.10 20.52
N HIS A 337 7.07 9.55 19.43
CA HIS A 337 8.49 9.32 19.15
C HIS A 337 9.42 10.08 20.10
N GLY A 338 8.92 11.10 20.78
CA GLY A 338 9.56 11.82 21.87
C GLY A 338 9.38 11.17 23.25
N GLY A 339 8.73 10.00 23.31
CA GLY A 339 8.58 9.18 24.51
C GLY A 339 7.31 9.43 25.33
N VAL A 340 6.32 10.16 24.81
CA VAL A 340 5.03 10.36 25.48
C VAL A 340 4.16 9.10 25.35
N PRO A 341 3.57 8.59 26.45
CA PRO A 341 2.63 7.49 26.40
C PRO A 341 1.40 7.79 25.53
N ARG A 342 0.83 6.75 24.90
CA ARG A 342 -0.34 6.89 24.01
C ARG A 342 -1.55 7.57 24.66
N SER A 343 -1.74 7.38 25.95
CA SER A 343 -2.82 8.00 26.74
C SER A 343 -2.69 9.52 26.88
N ASP A 344 -1.50 10.06 26.69
CA ASP A 344 -1.18 11.45 26.99
C ASP A 344 -0.83 12.29 25.73
N LEU A 345 -0.98 11.72 24.53
CA LEU A 345 -0.63 12.38 23.27
C LEU A 345 -1.46 13.65 22.96
N GLU A 346 -2.62 13.79 23.58
CA GLU A 346 -3.46 14.99 23.44
C GLU A 346 -3.00 16.14 24.35
N LYS A 347 -2.17 15.85 25.39
CA LYS A 347 -1.65 16.90 26.27
C LYS A 347 -0.51 17.67 25.57
N PRO A 348 -0.47 19.00 25.66
CA PRO A 348 0.63 19.79 25.10
C PRO A 348 1.98 19.40 25.72
N ASP A 349 2.99 19.12 24.88
CA ASP A 349 4.37 18.82 25.31
C ASP A 349 5.39 19.18 24.20
N MET A 350 5.85 20.42 24.20
CA MET A 350 6.84 20.91 23.22
C MET A 350 8.19 20.19 23.36
N LEU A 351 8.58 19.78 24.57
CA LEU A 351 9.85 19.06 24.77
C LEU A 351 9.78 17.66 24.14
N ALA A 352 8.62 17.03 24.19
CA ALA A 352 8.43 15.75 23.52
C ALA A 352 8.42 15.92 21.98
N VAL A 353 7.81 16.98 21.47
CA VAL A 353 7.89 17.33 20.02
C VAL A 353 9.35 17.47 19.63
N GLU A 354 10.18 18.24 20.37
CA GLU A 354 11.60 18.41 20.06
C GLU A 354 12.36 17.07 20.07
N ARG A 355 12.15 16.22 21.09
CA ARG A 355 12.79 14.89 21.12
C ARG A 355 12.37 14.01 19.93
N GLY A 356 11.12 14.15 19.45
CA GLY A 356 10.59 13.37 18.35
C GLY A 356 11.01 13.84 16.95
N ILE A 357 11.50 15.08 16.79
CA ILE A 357 11.91 15.65 15.49
C ILE A 357 12.96 14.79 14.79
N GLY A 358 13.82 14.09 15.54
CA GLY A 358 14.81 13.18 14.96
C GLY A 358 14.20 12.11 14.05
N ASN A 359 12.97 11.64 14.34
CA ASN A 359 12.24 10.72 13.47
C ASN A 359 11.86 11.40 12.13
N LEU A 360 11.28 12.59 12.17
CA LEU A 360 10.95 13.38 10.97
C LEU A 360 12.20 13.63 10.11
N VAL A 361 13.30 14.04 10.73
CA VAL A 361 14.57 14.29 10.02
C VAL A 361 15.03 13.06 9.26
N LYS A 362 14.96 11.85 9.87
CA LYS A 362 15.36 10.61 9.20
C LYS A 362 14.46 10.31 7.99
N HIS A 363 13.15 10.53 8.07
CA HIS A 363 12.25 10.36 6.93
C HIS A 363 12.52 11.37 5.80
N CYS A 364 12.91 12.60 6.13
CA CYS A 364 13.35 13.60 5.14
C CYS A 364 14.70 13.21 4.51
N GLU A 365 15.63 12.68 5.29
CA GLU A 365 16.90 12.13 4.78
C GLU A 365 16.66 10.99 3.79
N ASN A 366 15.68 10.14 4.04
CA ASN A 366 15.31 9.07 3.10
C ASN A 366 14.91 9.64 1.73
N MET A 367 14.15 10.75 1.67
CA MET A 367 13.85 11.42 0.39
C MET A 367 15.09 11.95 -0.29
N LYS A 368 16.02 12.54 0.48
CA LYS A 368 17.34 13.01 -0.05
C LYS A 368 18.17 11.84 -0.59
N THR A 369 18.16 10.69 0.08
CA THR A 369 18.88 9.48 -0.37
C THR A 369 18.39 9.03 -1.75
N PHE A 370 17.09 9.07 -2.00
CA PHE A 370 16.51 8.79 -3.32
C PHE A 370 16.62 9.95 -4.32
N GLY A 371 17.08 11.13 -3.89
CA GLY A 371 17.23 12.31 -4.77
C GLY A 371 15.91 12.99 -5.16
N VAL A 372 14.84 12.79 -4.39
CA VAL A 372 13.52 13.34 -4.66
C VAL A 372 13.31 14.64 -3.88
N PRO A 373 12.95 15.77 -4.52
CA PRO A 373 12.52 16.98 -3.83
C PRO A 373 11.30 16.69 -2.93
N PHE A 374 11.22 17.33 -1.75
CA PHE A 374 10.12 17.06 -0.83
C PHE A 374 9.64 18.29 -0.08
N VAL A 375 8.42 18.19 0.45
CA VAL A 375 7.79 19.13 1.39
C VAL A 375 7.31 18.35 2.60
N VAL A 376 7.51 18.88 3.79
CA VAL A 376 6.92 18.36 5.03
C VAL A 376 5.50 18.90 5.17
N CYS A 377 4.54 18.00 5.31
CA CYS A 377 3.13 18.33 5.54
C CYS A 377 2.80 18.06 7.01
N ILE A 378 2.58 19.10 7.79
CA ILE A 378 2.14 19.02 9.19
C ILE A 378 0.62 18.85 9.16
N ASN A 379 0.14 17.62 9.31
CA ASN A 379 -1.29 17.31 9.34
C ASN A 379 -1.86 17.68 10.70
N GLN A 380 -2.60 18.78 10.76
CA GLN A 380 -3.19 19.33 11.97
C GLN A 380 -4.40 18.52 12.41
N PHE A 381 -4.49 18.23 13.71
CA PHE A 381 -5.65 17.65 14.36
C PHE A 381 -6.31 18.63 15.33
N PRO A 382 -7.63 18.48 15.63
CA PRO A 382 -8.34 19.42 16.50
C PRO A 382 -7.75 19.63 17.89
N GLY A 383 -6.95 18.69 18.38
CA GLY A 383 -6.29 18.78 19.70
C GLY A 383 -4.88 19.37 19.68
N ASP A 384 -4.34 19.68 18.49
CA ASP A 384 -2.99 20.24 18.38
C ASP A 384 -2.99 21.73 18.75
N THR A 385 -2.02 22.17 19.56
CA THR A 385 -1.94 23.58 19.97
C THR A 385 -1.19 24.41 18.94
N PHE A 386 -1.53 25.69 18.86
CA PHE A 386 -0.85 26.65 17.99
C PHE A 386 0.65 26.74 18.30
N GLU A 387 1.00 26.69 19.58
CA GLU A 387 2.38 26.75 20.05
C GLU A 387 3.20 25.53 19.58
N GLU A 388 2.65 24.32 19.65
CA GLU A 388 3.33 23.10 19.17
C GLU A 388 3.54 23.13 17.64
N ILE A 389 2.51 23.57 16.90
CA ILE A 389 2.59 23.70 15.43
C ILE A 389 3.63 24.73 15.03
N ASN A 390 3.60 25.94 15.61
CA ASN A 390 4.56 26.99 15.33
C ASN A 390 5.99 26.59 15.72
N TYR A 391 6.14 25.92 16.85
CA TYR A 391 7.43 25.38 17.25
C TYR A 391 7.98 24.42 16.21
N LEU A 392 7.17 23.50 15.71
CA LEU A 392 7.60 22.55 14.67
C LEU A 392 7.95 23.24 13.36
N LEU A 393 7.17 24.26 12.93
CA LEU A 393 7.48 25.07 11.74
C LEU A 393 8.83 25.77 11.88
N LEU A 394 9.09 26.42 13.02
CA LEU A 394 10.38 27.08 13.30
C LEU A 394 11.54 26.07 13.29
N ARG A 395 11.32 24.87 13.86
CA ARG A 395 12.36 23.83 13.85
C ARG A 395 12.62 23.30 12.44
N CYS A 396 11.59 23.13 11.62
CA CYS A 396 11.74 22.76 10.22
C CYS A 396 12.53 23.82 9.45
N ASP A 397 12.25 25.10 9.65
CA ASP A 397 12.97 26.21 9.01
C ASP A 397 14.47 26.20 9.40
N VAL A 398 14.78 26.09 10.69
CA VAL A 398 16.19 25.98 11.19
C VAL A 398 16.91 24.77 10.58
N LEU A 399 16.20 23.66 10.32
CA LEU A 399 16.74 22.44 9.73
C LEU A 399 16.77 22.47 8.19
N GLY A 400 16.28 23.54 7.56
CA GLY A 400 16.20 23.67 6.11
C GLY A 400 15.22 22.65 5.49
N LEU A 401 14.15 22.31 6.20
CA LEU A 401 13.08 21.42 5.75
C LEU A 401 11.86 22.27 5.36
N PRO A 402 11.50 22.36 4.06
CA PRO A 402 10.30 23.10 3.66
C PRO A 402 9.07 22.45 4.28
N ALA A 403 8.31 23.20 5.09
CA ALA A 403 7.18 22.68 5.84
C ALA A 403 5.99 23.63 5.80
N GLY A 404 4.77 23.06 5.62
CA GLY A 404 3.50 23.76 5.67
C GLY A 404 2.47 23.00 6.48
N VAL A 405 1.43 23.71 6.94
CA VAL A 405 0.33 23.12 7.72
C VAL A 405 -0.81 22.69 6.79
N SER A 406 -1.34 21.50 7.03
CA SER A 406 -2.50 20.97 6.32
C SER A 406 -3.65 20.76 7.30
N ASN A 407 -4.81 21.35 7.00
CA ASN A 407 -6.08 21.13 7.71
C ASN A 407 -7.17 20.67 6.73
N VAL A 408 -6.79 19.75 5.81
CA VAL A 408 -7.71 19.26 4.77
C VAL A 408 -8.86 18.43 5.36
N TRP A 409 -8.68 17.83 6.53
CA TRP A 409 -9.73 17.07 7.19
C TRP A 409 -10.95 17.97 7.53
N GLU A 410 -10.68 19.15 8.07
CA GLU A 410 -11.73 20.10 8.48
C GLU A 410 -12.20 21.00 7.32
N LYS A 411 -11.26 21.45 6.46
CA LYS A 411 -11.49 22.52 5.48
C LYS A 411 -11.45 22.07 4.01
N GLY A 412 -11.31 20.77 3.75
CA GLY A 412 -11.19 20.28 2.37
C GLY A 412 -10.01 20.93 1.63
N SER A 413 -10.18 21.24 0.35
CA SER A 413 -9.13 21.82 -0.50
C SER A 413 -8.52 23.11 0.04
N GLU A 414 -9.31 23.96 0.71
CA GLU A 414 -8.81 25.21 1.29
C GLU A 414 -7.72 24.96 2.32
N GLY A 415 -7.92 23.94 3.18
CA GLY A 415 -6.93 23.57 4.20
C GLY A 415 -5.64 22.97 3.67
N GLY A 416 -5.55 22.67 2.36
CA GLY A 416 -4.37 22.11 1.70
C GLY A 416 -3.63 23.08 0.78
N THR A 417 -4.17 24.28 0.55
CA THR A 417 -3.67 25.21 -0.48
C THR A 417 -2.22 25.60 -0.25
N GLU A 418 -1.83 25.95 0.99
CA GLU A 418 -0.44 26.32 1.33
C GLU A 418 0.55 25.20 0.98
N VAL A 419 0.27 23.97 1.41
CA VAL A 419 1.13 22.82 1.12
C VAL A 419 1.16 22.53 -0.38
N ALA A 420 0.03 22.67 -1.08
CA ALA A 420 -0.03 22.47 -2.53
C ALA A 420 0.83 23.49 -3.29
N GLU A 421 0.83 24.77 -2.89
CA GLU A 421 1.70 25.80 -3.47
C GLU A 421 3.18 25.49 -3.20
N MET A 422 3.54 25.06 -2.00
CA MET A 422 4.90 24.65 -1.67
C MET A 422 5.35 23.45 -2.52
N VAL A 423 4.48 22.49 -2.76
CA VAL A 423 4.76 21.33 -3.63
C VAL A 423 4.97 21.79 -5.07
N LEU A 424 4.14 22.73 -5.58
CA LEU A 424 4.32 23.32 -6.92
C LEU A 424 5.68 24.00 -7.05
N GLN A 425 6.13 24.74 -6.02
CA GLN A 425 7.48 25.32 -5.98
C GLN A 425 8.58 24.25 -5.94
N ALA A 426 8.37 23.16 -5.18
CA ALA A 426 9.33 22.05 -5.14
C ALA A 426 9.45 21.35 -6.51
N LEU A 427 8.37 21.30 -7.30
CA LEU A 427 8.33 20.73 -8.64
C LEU A 427 9.04 21.58 -9.71
N GLU A 428 9.44 22.81 -9.40
CA GLU A 428 10.31 23.63 -10.27
C GLU A 428 11.78 23.15 -10.24
N LYS A 429 12.15 22.43 -9.17
CA LYS A 429 13.48 21.83 -9.04
C LYS A 429 13.50 20.48 -9.77
N PRO A 430 14.58 20.14 -10.48
CA PRO A 430 14.69 18.82 -11.10
C PRO A 430 14.75 17.72 -10.03
N SER A 431 14.03 16.64 -10.25
CA SER A 431 14.22 15.41 -9.48
C SER A 431 15.48 14.69 -9.96
N HIS A 432 16.32 14.30 -9.04
CA HIS A 432 17.50 13.45 -9.28
C HIS A 432 17.25 12.04 -8.77
N PHE A 433 16.03 11.56 -9.01
CA PHE A 433 15.59 10.24 -8.54
C PHE A 433 16.56 9.14 -8.97
N ARG A 434 16.90 8.29 -8.02
CA ARG A 434 17.73 7.11 -8.22
C ARG A 434 17.26 5.96 -7.35
N LEU A 435 17.41 4.77 -7.85
CA LEU A 435 17.17 3.54 -7.09
C LEU A 435 18.30 3.33 -6.08
N LEU A 436 17.98 2.73 -4.93
CA LEU A 436 18.94 2.56 -3.84
C LEU A 436 20.06 1.57 -4.18
N TYR A 437 19.74 0.53 -4.97
CA TYR A 437 20.68 -0.53 -5.32
C TYR A 437 20.45 -1.10 -6.73
N ASP A 438 21.51 -1.71 -7.29
CA ASP A 438 21.41 -2.56 -8.48
C ASP A 438 20.86 -3.95 -8.07
N VAL A 439 19.85 -4.44 -8.78
CA VAL A 439 19.23 -5.73 -8.50
C VAL A 439 20.19 -6.92 -8.61
N ARG A 440 21.26 -6.78 -9.41
CA ARG A 440 22.30 -7.81 -9.59
C ARG A 440 23.23 -7.98 -8.38
N MET A 441 23.15 -7.12 -7.37
CA MET A 441 23.85 -7.31 -6.11
C MET A 441 23.33 -8.56 -5.37
N HIS A 442 24.18 -9.18 -4.56
CA HIS A 442 23.77 -10.26 -3.66
C HIS A 442 22.60 -9.83 -2.76
N ILE A 443 21.69 -10.76 -2.46
CA ILE A 443 20.51 -10.49 -1.63
C ILE A 443 20.90 -9.81 -0.31
N LYS A 444 21.92 -10.33 0.38
CA LYS A 444 22.41 -9.75 1.65
C LYS A 444 22.95 -8.33 1.50
N SER A 445 23.58 -8.01 0.39
CA SER A 445 24.10 -6.65 0.12
C SER A 445 22.96 -5.65 -0.08
N LYS A 446 21.90 -6.04 -0.81
CA LYS A 446 20.69 -5.22 -0.98
C LYS A 446 19.98 -4.96 0.36
N ILE A 447 19.81 -6.00 1.17
CA ILE A 447 19.25 -5.89 2.53
C ILE A 447 20.11 -4.98 3.41
N GLY A 448 21.44 -5.10 3.33
CA GLY A 448 22.39 -4.26 4.05
C GLY A 448 22.24 -2.78 3.72
N LEU A 449 22.11 -2.43 2.42
CA LEU A 449 21.90 -1.05 1.98
C LEU A 449 20.58 -0.48 2.49
N ILE A 450 19.48 -1.24 2.41
CA ILE A 450 18.19 -0.80 2.96
C ILE A 450 18.32 -0.55 4.46
N ALA A 451 18.95 -1.46 5.19
CA ALA A 451 19.11 -1.35 6.64
C ALA A 451 19.97 -0.14 7.05
N SER A 452 21.09 0.10 6.38
CA SER A 452 21.99 1.23 6.71
C SER A 452 21.42 2.56 6.25
N GLU A 453 21.06 2.68 4.97
CA GLU A 453 20.71 3.97 4.36
C GLU A 453 19.30 4.42 4.74
N ILE A 454 18.34 3.50 4.79
CA ILE A 454 16.92 3.83 5.02
C ILE A 454 16.55 3.76 6.49
N TYR A 455 17.00 2.73 7.21
CA TYR A 455 16.65 2.59 8.63
C TYR A 455 17.66 3.26 9.57
N GLY A 456 18.92 3.44 9.13
CA GLY A 456 20.00 3.92 9.98
C GLY A 456 20.55 2.85 10.92
N ALA A 457 20.42 1.57 10.57
CA ALA A 457 20.93 0.45 11.34
C ALA A 457 22.47 0.37 11.24
N ALA A 458 23.11 -0.13 12.29
CA ALA A 458 24.54 -0.40 12.32
C ALA A 458 24.94 -1.63 11.49
N GLY A 459 23.99 -2.51 11.20
CA GLY A 459 24.21 -3.71 10.40
C GLY A 459 23.01 -4.64 10.42
N VAL A 460 23.20 -5.82 9.79
CA VAL A 460 22.18 -6.87 9.67
C VAL A 460 22.73 -8.19 10.22
N VAL A 461 21.91 -8.87 11.00
CA VAL A 461 22.14 -10.22 11.51
C VAL A 461 21.17 -11.16 10.82
N TYR A 462 21.62 -12.35 10.48
CA TYR A 462 20.80 -13.39 9.84
C TYR A 462 20.72 -14.61 10.76
N THR A 463 19.52 -15.16 10.95
CA THR A 463 19.39 -16.49 11.57
C THR A 463 19.93 -17.56 10.61
N GLU A 464 20.31 -18.73 11.12
CA GLU A 464 20.79 -19.86 10.30
C GLU A 464 19.75 -20.26 9.23
N GLU A 465 18.47 -20.22 9.59
CA GLU A 465 17.37 -20.51 8.67
C GLU A 465 17.28 -19.49 7.55
N ALA A 466 17.34 -18.20 7.87
CA ALA A 466 17.32 -17.12 6.87
C ALA A 466 18.55 -17.20 5.95
N ASP A 467 19.73 -17.49 6.51
CA ASP A 467 20.97 -17.63 5.73
C ASP A 467 20.87 -18.76 4.72
N LYS A 468 20.38 -19.92 5.15
CA LYS A 468 20.15 -21.09 4.29
C LYS A 468 19.15 -20.79 3.17
N LYS A 469 18.02 -20.14 3.51
CA LYS A 469 16.99 -19.79 2.51
C LYS A 469 17.48 -18.76 1.51
N ILE A 470 18.22 -17.73 1.94
CA ILE A 470 18.82 -16.74 1.04
C ILE A 470 19.75 -17.41 0.04
N LYS A 471 20.65 -18.30 0.52
CA LYS A 471 21.54 -19.06 -0.35
C LYS A 471 20.76 -19.91 -1.36
N GLN A 472 19.73 -20.62 -0.91
CA GLN A 472 18.84 -21.40 -1.79
C GLN A 472 18.18 -20.53 -2.86
N LEU A 473 17.69 -19.34 -2.51
CA LEU A 473 17.07 -18.41 -3.46
C LEU A 473 18.08 -17.93 -4.52
N GLU A 474 19.32 -17.65 -4.15
CA GLU A 474 20.38 -17.29 -5.10
C GLU A 474 20.72 -18.46 -6.02
N GLU A 475 20.86 -19.70 -5.49
CA GLU A 475 21.09 -20.92 -6.27
C GLU A 475 19.95 -21.24 -7.25
N LEU A 476 18.71 -20.93 -6.89
CA LEU A 476 17.52 -21.07 -7.75
C LEU A 476 17.35 -19.94 -8.79
N GLY A 477 18.28 -18.98 -8.83
CA GLY A 477 18.28 -17.90 -9.81
C GLY A 477 17.37 -16.72 -9.47
N PHE A 478 16.92 -16.57 -8.22
CA PHE A 478 16.10 -15.43 -7.77
C PHE A 478 16.95 -14.26 -7.24
N GLY A 479 18.28 -14.33 -7.35
CA GLY A 479 19.20 -13.32 -6.82
C GLY A 479 18.98 -11.91 -7.36
N ASP A 480 18.51 -11.77 -8.60
CA ASP A 480 18.32 -10.47 -9.29
C ASP A 480 16.98 -9.80 -9.01
N LEU A 481 16.20 -10.28 -8.03
CA LEU A 481 14.95 -9.65 -7.63
C LEU A 481 15.17 -8.55 -6.58
N PRO A 482 14.37 -7.47 -6.57
CA PRO A 482 14.39 -6.47 -5.51
C PRO A 482 13.92 -7.05 -4.18
N ILE A 483 14.25 -6.35 -3.10
CA ILE A 483 13.94 -6.76 -1.73
C ILE A 483 12.70 -6.03 -1.21
N CYS A 484 11.78 -6.79 -0.64
CA CYS A 484 10.65 -6.30 0.14
C CYS A 484 10.92 -6.61 1.62
N MET A 485 11.40 -5.62 2.37
CA MET A 485 11.60 -5.79 3.81
C MET A 485 10.27 -5.87 4.54
N ALA A 486 10.05 -6.97 5.27
CA ALA A 486 8.89 -7.18 6.11
C ALA A 486 9.28 -6.98 7.58
N LYS A 487 8.99 -5.80 8.12
CA LYS A 487 9.30 -5.41 9.51
C LYS A 487 8.12 -4.67 10.16
N THR A 488 8.22 -4.42 11.48
CA THR A 488 7.27 -3.56 12.17
C THR A 488 7.22 -2.16 11.54
N GLN A 489 6.03 -1.60 11.43
CA GLN A 489 5.82 -0.23 10.95
C GLN A 489 6.00 0.84 12.05
N TYR A 490 6.15 0.45 13.31
CA TYR A 490 6.14 1.35 14.46
C TYR A 490 7.53 1.81 14.92
N SER A 491 8.58 1.42 14.21
CA SER A 491 9.95 1.83 14.48
C SER A 491 10.79 1.80 13.22
N LEU A 492 11.84 2.59 13.15
CA LEU A 492 12.91 2.45 12.15
C LEU A 492 13.68 1.13 12.32
N SER A 493 13.71 0.58 13.54
CA SER A 493 14.26 -0.74 13.87
C SER A 493 13.23 -1.87 13.63
N ASP A 494 13.65 -3.11 13.75
CA ASP A 494 12.79 -4.30 13.86
C ASP A 494 12.20 -4.51 15.26
N ASN A 495 12.61 -3.70 16.25
CA ASN A 495 12.03 -3.65 17.58
C ASN A 495 11.09 -2.44 17.72
N GLN A 496 9.79 -2.71 17.78
CA GLN A 496 8.74 -1.66 17.88
C GLN A 496 8.84 -0.75 19.10
N ASN A 497 9.61 -1.14 20.13
CA ASN A 497 9.79 -0.35 21.36
C ASN A 497 10.91 0.68 21.23
N LEU A 498 11.73 0.63 20.18
CA LEU A 498 12.77 1.62 19.90
C LEU A 498 12.15 2.78 19.12
N LEU A 499 11.62 3.76 19.85
CA LEU A 499 10.95 4.94 19.29
C LEU A 499 11.95 6.01 18.82
N GLY A 500 11.43 7.02 18.12
CA GLY A 500 12.22 8.16 17.65
C GLY A 500 13.19 7.80 16.52
N ARG A 501 14.45 8.19 16.69
CA ARG A 501 15.55 7.86 15.77
C ARG A 501 16.58 7.02 16.53
N PRO A 502 16.40 5.69 16.62
CA PRO A 502 17.36 4.82 17.29
C PRO A 502 18.71 4.80 16.56
N HIS A 503 19.78 4.55 17.31
CA HIS A 503 21.16 4.45 16.81
C HIS A 503 21.81 3.14 17.33
N GLY A 504 22.80 2.62 16.58
CA GLY A 504 23.59 1.47 16.98
C GLY A 504 22.82 0.14 17.03
N PHE A 505 21.62 0.08 16.46
CA PHE A 505 20.81 -1.14 16.41
C PHE A 505 21.15 -1.98 15.18
N TYR A 506 20.81 -3.26 15.26
CA TYR A 506 20.93 -4.22 14.18
C TYR A 506 19.54 -4.69 13.73
N ILE A 507 19.37 -4.93 12.44
CA ILE A 507 18.18 -5.60 11.90
C ILE A 507 18.42 -7.10 11.89
N THR A 508 17.49 -7.89 12.42
CA THR A 508 17.59 -9.37 12.42
C THR A 508 16.66 -9.96 11.37
N VAL A 509 17.22 -10.46 10.27
CA VAL A 509 16.46 -11.19 9.25
C VAL A 509 16.28 -12.65 9.73
N ARG A 510 15.02 -13.08 9.84
CA ARG A 510 14.63 -14.39 10.36
C ARG A 510 14.18 -15.36 9.29
N ASP A 511 13.70 -14.85 8.17
CA ASP A 511 13.18 -15.64 7.07
C ASP A 511 13.33 -14.88 5.74
N ALA A 512 13.42 -15.63 4.63
CA ALA A 512 13.37 -15.10 3.29
C ALA A 512 12.54 -16.00 2.39
N LYS A 513 11.63 -15.40 1.60
CA LYS A 513 10.81 -16.13 0.62
C LYS A 513 10.69 -15.34 -0.68
N VAL A 514 10.56 -16.03 -1.79
CA VAL A 514 10.29 -15.40 -3.08
C VAL A 514 8.79 -15.23 -3.31
N SER A 515 8.41 -14.06 -3.80
CA SER A 515 7.13 -13.78 -4.46
C SER A 515 7.43 -13.66 -5.96
N ALA A 516 7.57 -14.81 -6.63
CA ALA A 516 8.12 -14.89 -7.99
C ALA A 516 7.16 -14.31 -9.04
N GLY A 517 5.85 -14.38 -8.81
CA GLY A 517 4.85 -13.74 -9.65
C GLY A 517 4.90 -12.23 -9.54
N ALA A 518 4.96 -11.70 -8.33
CA ALA A 518 5.12 -10.27 -8.09
C ALA A 518 6.53 -9.76 -8.48
N GLY A 519 7.55 -10.61 -8.38
CA GLY A 519 8.91 -10.30 -8.79
C GLY A 519 9.72 -9.58 -7.73
N PHE A 520 9.64 -10.03 -6.46
CA PHE A 520 10.49 -9.56 -5.35
C PHE A 520 10.74 -10.66 -4.30
N ILE A 521 11.76 -10.45 -3.47
CA ILE A 521 12.06 -11.31 -2.32
C ILE A 521 11.57 -10.63 -1.05
N VAL A 522 10.79 -11.34 -0.24
CA VAL A 522 10.35 -10.88 1.07
C VAL A 522 11.36 -11.33 2.12
N ALA A 523 12.03 -10.37 2.76
CA ALA A 523 12.94 -10.60 3.88
C ALA A 523 12.25 -10.20 5.19
N SER A 524 11.97 -11.19 6.04
CA SER A 524 11.19 -11.01 7.27
C SER A 524 12.09 -10.83 8.49
N THR A 525 11.85 -9.76 9.27
CA THR A 525 12.63 -9.46 10.48
C THR A 525 11.95 -9.94 11.77
N GLY A 526 10.71 -10.44 11.67
CA GLY A 526 9.91 -10.95 12.77
C GLY A 526 8.71 -11.74 12.29
N SER A 527 7.82 -12.12 13.19
CA SER A 527 6.53 -12.70 12.83
C SER A 527 5.62 -11.62 12.24
N ILE A 528 5.43 -11.65 10.93
CA ILE A 528 4.53 -10.72 10.25
C ILE A 528 3.13 -11.32 10.20
N MET A 529 2.15 -10.55 10.67
CA MET A 529 0.76 -10.97 10.72
C MET A 529 0.11 -10.87 9.34
N THR A 530 -0.07 -12.01 8.69
CA THR A 530 -0.72 -12.11 7.37
C THR A 530 -2.22 -12.41 7.46
N MET A 531 -2.71 -12.78 8.65
CA MET A 531 -4.14 -12.92 8.95
C MET A 531 -4.43 -12.19 10.28
N PRO A 532 -4.85 -10.92 10.23
CA PRO A 532 -5.26 -10.18 11.42
C PRO A 532 -6.46 -10.84 12.12
N GLY A 533 -6.61 -10.59 13.41
CA GLY A 533 -7.82 -10.95 14.13
C GLY A 533 -8.70 -9.73 14.37
N LEU A 534 -9.99 -9.93 14.56
CA LEU A 534 -10.86 -8.87 15.04
C LEU A 534 -10.44 -8.44 16.46
N PRO A 535 -10.54 -7.14 16.80
CA PRO A 535 -10.27 -6.61 18.13
C PRO A 535 -11.39 -7.01 19.11
N LYS A 536 -11.21 -6.67 20.39
CA LYS A 536 -12.23 -6.94 21.44
C LYS A 536 -13.57 -6.27 21.12
N ARG A 537 -13.55 -5.09 20.51
CA ARG A 537 -14.72 -4.36 20.02
C ARG A 537 -14.46 -3.99 18.56
N PRO A 538 -14.89 -4.81 17.62
CA PRO A 538 -14.71 -4.53 16.20
C PRO A 538 -15.63 -3.40 15.72
N ALA A 539 -15.24 -2.68 14.68
CA ALA A 539 -16.05 -1.64 14.05
C ALA A 539 -17.39 -2.21 13.54
N ALA A 540 -17.40 -3.48 13.15
CA ALA A 540 -18.60 -4.20 12.73
C ALA A 540 -19.78 -4.15 13.74
N GLU A 541 -19.52 -3.98 15.04
CA GLU A 541 -20.59 -3.84 16.06
C GLU A 541 -21.40 -2.54 15.93
N ARG A 542 -20.87 -1.55 15.18
CA ARG A 542 -21.48 -0.21 15.03
C ARG A 542 -22.02 0.03 13.63
N ILE A 543 -21.61 -0.77 12.67
CA ILE A 543 -22.05 -0.65 11.28
C ILE A 543 -23.46 -1.21 11.17
N ASP A 544 -24.38 -0.42 10.62
CA ASP A 544 -25.78 -0.80 10.44
C ASP A 544 -26.34 -0.22 9.14
N VAL A 545 -27.48 -0.72 8.72
CA VAL A 545 -28.21 -0.27 7.53
C VAL A 545 -29.68 -0.04 7.86
N ASP A 546 -30.21 1.12 7.47
CA ASP A 546 -31.63 1.42 7.66
C ASP A 546 -32.52 0.87 6.53
N ALA A 547 -33.84 1.02 6.68
CA ALA A 547 -34.83 0.54 5.72
C ALA A 547 -34.72 1.21 4.32
N THR A 548 -33.98 2.31 4.18
CA THR A 548 -33.72 2.99 2.91
C THR A 548 -32.42 2.51 2.25
N GLY A 549 -31.65 1.65 2.90
CA GLY A 549 -30.34 1.20 2.47
C GLY A 549 -29.20 2.15 2.87
N ARG A 550 -29.46 3.16 3.68
CA ARG A 550 -28.43 4.08 4.16
C ARG A 550 -27.60 3.41 5.25
N ILE A 551 -26.27 3.46 5.08
CA ILE A 551 -25.31 2.87 6.00
C ILE A 551 -24.92 3.89 7.06
N SER A 552 -24.75 3.41 8.30
CA SER A 552 -24.28 4.17 9.45
C SER A 552 -23.13 3.45 10.16
N GLY A 553 -22.37 4.16 10.99
CA GLY A 553 -21.30 3.57 11.80
C GLY A 553 -20.05 3.15 11.03
N LEU A 554 -19.95 3.48 9.74
CA LEU A 554 -18.79 3.19 8.90
C LEU A 554 -17.74 4.32 9.02
N PHE A 555 -17.24 4.61 10.21
CA PHE A 555 -16.29 5.69 10.58
C PHE A 555 -16.91 7.07 10.85
#